data_3080cf74ff71f2ffcc4d782a8725255a
#
_entry.id   3080cf74ff71f2ffcc4d782a8725255a
#
_cell.length_a   1.000
_cell.length_b   1.000
_cell.length_c   1.000
_cell.angle_alpha   90.00
_cell.angle_beta   90.00
_cell.angle_gamma   90.00
#
_symmetry.space_group_name_H-M   'P 1'
#
loop_
_entity.id
_entity.type
_entity.pdbx_description
1 polymer ?
#
loop_
_entity_poly.entity_id
_entity_poly.type
_entity_poly.pdbx_seq_one_letter_code
_entity_poly.pdbx_strand_id
1 'polypeptide(L)'
;MDALTVHRLHFAFTVTFHYIFPQLTMGLALLILILMGTYLAEYRLRLEPASGAGRLVWWMHTAALLIFLPVIVRTKHLHLLLAPVTIFLSRGGFSRIPPLVGEEDFGLVTGSDSTRLVALQAFSCVECGRCQEHCPAYNTGKILNPKEIALGLRSYFKAHGAGSEEPLLGEYLSEEAIFQCTTCGACEYQCPVGIEHLPLLVGLRRGAVNTGQWEDAHGGELFLRLERNGNPLGMSALERDKFIKRAELPLYDGTQEYLLWLGCMGAYDPAGRESLLALTRVMRYLGVSWGVLKKEKCTGDAARRLGNDLVFQQLAEFNIGQLQAVRARKLISICPHCVRTIGEDWKQAGASFEIEHHSVFLARHDAKLPAPGTRERTVYHDPCYLGRYLETYDEPRAVVAGAAELIEVARRRERSFCCGAGGGLAFLGEEKGTRVSRERAVELAATEAGTVAAACPFCHTMLRDGLAAVRPLNAPQIVDIAQLAAARLPRTPGARNDDSK
;
A
#
# COMPACT_ATOMS: atom_id res chain seq x y z
N MET A 1 -28.41 -7.08 -6.75
CA MET A 1 -27.09 -6.37 -6.72
C MET A 1 -26.63 -6.36 -5.28
N ASP A 2 -25.37 -6.71 -5.02
CA ASP A 2 -24.80 -6.58 -3.69
C ASP A 2 -24.53 -5.10 -3.32
N ALA A 3 -24.36 -4.82 -2.04
CA ALA A 3 -24.15 -3.46 -1.54
C ALA A 3 -22.91 -2.80 -2.18
N LEU A 4 -21.85 -3.58 -2.45
CA LEU A 4 -20.63 -3.10 -3.08
C LEU A 4 -20.88 -2.60 -4.51
N THR A 5 -21.68 -3.33 -5.29
CA THR A 5 -22.07 -2.94 -6.67
C THR A 5 -22.90 -1.65 -6.64
N VAL A 6 -23.83 -1.51 -5.69
CA VAL A 6 -24.64 -0.29 -5.53
C VAL A 6 -23.76 0.90 -5.16
N HIS A 7 -22.82 0.74 -4.21
CA HIS A 7 -21.89 1.80 -3.84
C HIS A 7 -20.97 2.21 -5.00
N ARG A 8 -20.47 1.26 -5.79
CA ARG A 8 -19.66 1.54 -6.99
C ARG A 8 -20.45 2.30 -8.05
N LEU A 9 -21.68 1.91 -8.32
CA LEU A 9 -22.55 2.62 -9.26
C LEU A 9 -22.85 4.03 -8.77
N HIS A 10 -23.18 4.21 -7.50
CA HIS A 10 -23.44 5.51 -6.91
C HIS A 10 -22.19 6.41 -6.94
N PHE A 11 -21.02 5.87 -6.58
CA PHE A 11 -19.76 6.62 -6.65
C PHE A 11 -19.37 6.96 -8.09
N ALA A 12 -19.48 6.02 -9.03
CA ALA A 12 -19.22 6.28 -10.45
C ALA A 12 -20.16 7.36 -11.01
N PHE A 13 -21.44 7.30 -10.66
CA PHE A 13 -22.42 8.32 -11.05
C PHE A 13 -22.09 9.70 -10.46
N THR A 14 -21.76 9.73 -9.17
CA THR A 14 -21.41 10.97 -8.46
C THR A 14 -20.14 11.61 -9.04
N VAL A 15 -19.08 10.82 -9.26
CA VAL A 15 -17.83 11.28 -9.88
C VAL A 15 -18.11 11.78 -11.30
N THR A 16 -18.86 11.04 -12.08
CA THR A 16 -19.26 11.47 -13.44
C THR A 16 -19.99 12.79 -13.42
N PHE A 17 -20.97 12.94 -12.54
CA PHE A 17 -21.76 14.18 -12.42
C PHE A 17 -20.91 15.38 -11.98
N HIS A 18 -20.06 15.22 -10.96
CA HIS A 18 -19.21 16.29 -10.46
C HIS A 18 -18.05 16.67 -11.40
N TYR A 19 -17.58 15.75 -12.25
CA TYR A 19 -16.54 16.03 -13.23
C TYR A 19 -17.08 16.47 -14.59
N ILE A 20 -18.23 15.94 -15.02
CA ILE A 20 -18.84 16.33 -16.28
C ILE A 20 -19.27 17.79 -16.23
N PHE A 21 -19.88 18.26 -15.15
CA PHE A 21 -20.44 19.61 -15.06
C PHE A 21 -19.38 20.73 -15.12
N PRO A 22 -18.29 20.76 -14.30
CA PRO A 22 -17.33 21.86 -14.37
C PRO A 22 -16.43 21.83 -15.60
N GLN A 23 -16.06 20.62 -16.09
CA GLN A 23 -15.16 20.52 -17.24
C GLN A 23 -15.89 20.60 -18.59
N LEU A 24 -17.12 20.12 -18.68
CA LEU A 24 -18.00 20.44 -19.78
C LEU A 24 -18.27 21.94 -19.84
N THR A 25 -18.46 22.63 -18.71
CA THR A 25 -18.65 24.07 -18.70
C THR A 25 -17.40 24.83 -19.14
N MET A 26 -16.19 24.40 -18.80
CA MET A 26 -14.97 25.10 -19.23
C MET A 26 -14.53 24.72 -20.66
N GLY A 27 -14.58 23.44 -21.05
CA GLY A 27 -14.28 23.01 -22.43
C GLY A 27 -15.38 23.32 -23.43
N LEU A 28 -16.62 23.37 -22.97
CA LEU A 28 -17.81 23.76 -23.72
C LEU A 28 -18.13 25.23 -23.63
N ALA A 29 -17.41 26.05 -22.84
CA ALA A 29 -17.75 27.46 -22.66
C ALA A 29 -17.89 28.19 -24.02
N LEU A 30 -16.95 27.91 -24.94
CA LEU A 30 -17.03 28.45 -26.29
C LEU A 30 -18.22 27.87 -27.07
N LEU A 31 -18.45 26.57 -26.95
CA LEU A 31 -19.56 25.89 -27.62
C LEU A 31 -20.90 26.28 -27.00
N ILE A 32 -20.97 26.37 -25.67
CA ILE A 32 -22.14 26.89 -24.94
C ILE A 32 -22.39 28.38 -25.28
N LEU A 33 -21.32 29.17 -25.44
CA LEU A 33 -21.43 30.55 -25.84
C LEU A 33 -21.98 30.69 -27.29
N ILE A 34 -21.53 29.81 -28.19
CA ILE A 34 -22.07 29.70 -29.55
C ILE A 34 -23.53 29.24 -29.53
N LEU A 35 -23.83 28.16 -28.73
CA LEU A 35 -25.17 27.62 -28.60
C LEU A 35 -26.14 28.60 -27.93
N MET A 36 -25.74 29.28 -26.86
CA MET A 36 -26.53 30.33 -26.22
C MET A 36 -26.64 31.57 -27.11
N GLY A 37 -25.55 31.92 -27.79
CA GLY A 37 -25.55 33.04 -28.75
C GLY A 37 -26.49 32.79 -29.93
N THR A 38 -26.49 31.55 -30.46
CA THR A 38 -27.41 31.16 -31.53
C THR A 38 -28.86 31.07 -31.02
N TYR A 39 -29.08 30.47 -29.83
CA TYR A 39 -30.41 30.43 -29.21
C TYR A 39 -30.96 31.82 -28.89
N LEU A 40 -30.14 32.71 -28.33
CA LEU A 40 -30.49 34.11 -28.06
C LEU A 40 -30.73 34.88 -29.35
N ALA A 41 -29.97 34.62 -30.42
CA ALA A 41 -30.18 35.22 -31.72
C ALA A 41 -31.53 34.76 -32.35
N GLU A 42 -31.83 33.43 -32.30
CA GLU A 42 -33.14 32.90 -32.70
C GLU A 42 -34.28 33.53 -31.91
N TYR A 43 -34.17 33.57 -30.57
CA TYR A 43 -35.21 34.07 -29.68
C TYR A 43 -35.37 35.63 -29.76
N ARG A 44 -34.24 36.34 -29.78
CA ARG A 44 -34.24 37.82 -29.81
C ARG A 44 -34.52 38.41 -31.21
N LEU A 45 -33.99 37.76 -32.24
CA LEU A 45 -34.13 38.20 -33.63
C LEU A 45 -35.36 37.60 -34.31
N ARG A 46 -36.14 36.75 -33.62
CA ARG A 46 -37.32 36.05 -34.16
C ARG A 46 -37.04 35.43 -35.52
N LEU A 47 -35.88 34.76 -35.65
CA LEU A 47 -35.48 34.07 -36.86
C LEU A 47 -36.43 32.90 -37.09
N GLU A 48 -37.21 32.95 -38.14
CA GLU A 48 -38.02 31.82 -38.53
C GLU A 48 -37.12 30.63 -38.90
N PRO A 49 -37.40 29.41 -38.41
CA PRO A 49 -36.59 28.20 -38.70
C PRO A 49 -36.40 27.94 -40.20
N ALA A 50 -37.38 28.38 -41.02
CA ALA A 50 -37.34 28.22 -42.48
C ALA A 50 -36.54 29.33 -43.20
N SER A 51 -36.17 30.43 -42.50
CA SER A 51 -35.35 31.49 -43.06
C SER A 51 -33.91 31.05 -43.37
N GLY A 52 -33.22 31.70 -44.27
CA GLY A 52 -31.81 31.43 -44.56
C GLY A 52 -30.92 31.54 -43.32
N ALA A 53 -31.17 32.54 -42.47
CA ALA A 53 -30.45 32.75 -41.22
C ALA A 53 -30.75 31.65 -40.17
N GLY A 54 -32.02 31.26 -40.04
CA GLY A 54 -32.40 30.15 -39.12
C GLY A 54 -31.76 28.85 -39.54
N ARG A 55 -31.71 28.50 -40.82
CA ARG A 55 -31.00 27.30 -41.33
C ARG A 55 -29.51 27.39 -41.11
N LEU A 56 -28.85 28.52 -41.27
CA LEU A 56 -27.42 28.69 -40.99
C LEU A 56 -27.10 28.45 -39.52
N VAL A 57 -27.89 29.05 -38.62
CA VAL A 57 -27.72 28.83 -37.14
C VAL A 57 -27.92 27.39 -36.76
N TRP A 58 -28.92 26.70 -37.32
CA TRP A 58 -29.16 25.28 -37.09
C TRP A 58 -27.97 24.42 -37.57
N TRP A 59 -27.42 24.67 -38.76
CA TRP A 59 -26.26 23.93 -39.27
C TRP A 59 -25.00 24.25 -38.49
N MET A 60 -24.77 25.44 -38.00
CA MET A 60 -23.63 25.77 -37.12
C MET A 60 -23.71 24.99 -35.80
N HIS A 61 -24.90 24.93 -35.21
CA HIS A 61 -25.17 24.16 -34.01
C HIS A 61 -24.90 22.66 -34.22
N THR A 62 -25.50 22.12 -35.27
CA THR A 62 -25.34 20.69 -35.61
C THR A 62 -23.86 20.35 -35.92
N ALA A 63 -23.17 21.19 -36.70
CA ALA A 63 -21.76 21.01 -36.98
C ALA A 63 -20.89 21.08 -35.71
N ALA A 64 -21.17 21.98 -34.78
CA ALA A 64 -20.47 22.08 -33.52
C ALA A 64 -20.63 20.82 -32.68
N LEU A 65 -21.83 20.28 -32.58
CA LEU A 65 -22.08 18.99 -31.89
C LEU A 65 -21.36 17.82 -32.57
N LEU A 66 -21.40 17.71 -33.88
CA LEU A 66 -20.71 16.67 -34.65
C LEU A 66 -19.19 16.76 -34.53
N ILE A 67 -18.60 17.95 -34.47
CA ILE A 67 -17.19 18.17 -34.26
C ILE A 67 -16.79 17.83 -32.82
N PHE A 68 -17.65 18.11 -31.84
CA PHE A 68 -17.38 17.89 -30.44
C PHE A 68 -17.15 16.40 -30.08
N LEU A 69 -17.93 15.50 -30.66
CA LEU A 69 -17.82 14.06 -30.42
C LEU A 69 -16.40 13.50 -30.72
N PRO A 70 -15.78 13.69 -31.90
CA PRO A 70 -14.42 13.25 -32.14
C PRO A 70 -13.37 14.01 -31.32
N VAL A 71 -13.63 15.25 -30.89
CA VAL A 71 -12.75 16.00 -29.99
C VAL A 71 -12.70 15.32 -28.62
N ILE A 72 -13.83 14.88 -28.05
CA ILE A 72 -13.85 14.13 -26.78
C ILE A 72 -12.93 12.92 -26.88
N VAL A 73 -13.10 12.10 -27.91
CA VAL A 73 -12.38 10.82 -28.06
C VAL A 73 -10.86 11.04 -28.25
N ARG A 74 -10.45 12.12 -28.91
CA ARG A 74 -9.02 12.42 -29.21
C ARG A 74 -8.31 13.25 -28.16
N THR A 75 -9.01 13.77 -27.18
CA THR A 75 -8.45 14.63 -26.14
C THR A 75 -8.48 13.97 -24.75
N LYS A 76 -7.94 14.68 -23.76
CA LYS A 76 -8.03 14.25 -22.34
C LYS A 76 -9.46 14.06 -21.83
N HIS A 77 -10.48 14.59 -22.54
CA HIS A 77 -11.89 14.45 -22.15
C HIS A 77 -12.41 13.02 -22.31
N LEU A 78 -11.69 12.12 -22.97
CA LEU A 78 -12.04 10.71 -23.07
C LEU A 78 -12.26 10.06 -21.68
N HIS A 79 -11.54 10.52 -20.64
CA HIS A 79 -11.74 10.03 -19.28
C HIS A 79 -13.17 10.21 -18.75
N LEU A 80 -13.93 11.19 -19.24
CA LEU A 80 -15.33 11.41 -18.84
C LEU A 80 -16.20 10.18 -19.15
N LEU A 81 -15.89 9.50 -20.25
CA LEU A 81 -16.58 8.29 -20.67
C LEU A 81 -16.01 7.03 -19.99
N LEU A 82 -14.68 6.99 -19.81
CA LEU A 82 -14.00 5.79 -19.37
C LEU A 82 -13.91 5.66 -17.84
N ALA A 83 -13.83 6.77 -17.09
CA ALA A 83 -13.68 6.71 -15.63
C ALA A 83 -14.84 5.99 -14.92
N PRO A 84 -16.13 6.20 -15.26
CA PRO A 84 -17.22 5.41 -14.67
C PRO A 84 -17.07 3.91 -14.93
N VAL A 85 -16.60 3.51 -16.13
CA VAL A 85 -16.36 2.12 -16.49
C VAL A 85 -15.19 1.55 -15.71
N THR A 86 -14.10 2.32 -15.55
CA THR A 86 -12.93 1.92 -14.75
C THR A 86 -13.32 1.67 -13.30
N ILE A 87 -14.09 2.60 -12.69
CA ILE A 87 -14.55 2.46 -11.30
C ILE A 87 -15.44 1.21 -11.14
N PHE A 88 -16.33 0.98 -12.10
CA PHE A 88 -17.21 -0.20 -12.09
C PHE A 88 -16.42 -1.51 -12.22
N LEU A 89 -15.41 -1.55 -13.10
CA LEU A 89 -14.60 -2.73 -13.39
C LEU A 89 -13.39 -2.88 -12.43
N SER A 90 -13.19 -1.95 -11.47
CA SER A 90 -12.09 -2.05 -10.52
C SER A 90 -12.10 -3.37 -9.77
N ARG A 91 -10.92 -3.94 -9.51
CA ARG A 91 -10.79 -5.22 -8.81
C ARG A 91 -11.30 -5.10 -7.37
N GLY A 92 -11.88 -6.18 -6.85
CA GLY A 92 -12.23 -6.26 -5.43
C GLY A 92 -10.98 -6.36 -4.56
N GLY A 93 -10.94 -5.60 -3.48
CA GLY A 93 -9.81 -5.55 -2.54
C GLY A 93 -8.71 -4.57 -2.96
N PHE A 94 -8.17 -3.87 -1.97
CA PHE A 94 -7.15 -2.84 -2.19
C PHE A 94 -5.83 -3.45 -2.65
N SER A 95 -5.25 -2.93 -3.74
CA SER A 95 -3.91 -3.29 -4.24
C SER A 95 -3.67 -4.81 -4.39
N ARG A 96 -4.65 -5.52 -4.92
CA ARG A 96 -4.54 -6.96 -5.16
C ARG A 96 -3.67 -7.23 -6.38
N ILE A 97 -2.48 -7.78 -6.17
CA ILE A 97 -1.58 -8.18 -7.26
C ILE A 97 -2.16 -9.42 -7.95
N PRO A 98 -2.39 -9.39 -9.28
CA PRO A 98 -2.89 -10.56 -10.00
C PRO A 98 -1.92 -11.75 -9.90
N PRO A 99 -2.40 -13.00 -9.93
CA PRO A 99 -1.51 -14.15 -10.13
C PRO A 99 -0.91 -14.11 -11.53
N LEU A 100 0.25 -14.74 -11.70
CA LEU A 100 0.76 -15.08 -13.03
C LEU A 100 -0.05 -16.26 -13.59
N VAL A 101 -0.28 -16.27 -14.90
CA VAL A 101 -1.12 -17.26 -15.58
C VAL A 101 -0.28 -18.08 -16.56
N GLY A 102 0.06 -19.32 -16.17
CA GLY A 102 0.89 -20.20 -16.99
C GLY A 102 2.39 -19.96 -16.80
N GLU A 103 3.17 -20.75 -17.51
CA GLU A 103 4.65 -20.75 -17.40
C GLU A 103 5.31 -19.60 -18.19
N GLU A 104 4.60 -19.04 -19.17
CA GLU A 104 5.09 -17.96 -20.04
C GLU A 104 4.67 -16.55 -19.59
N ASP A 105 3.91 -16.43 -18.50
CA ASP A 105 3.52 -15.14 -17.93
C ASP A 105 4.63 -14.60 -17.02
N PHE A 106 5.47 -13.75 -17.56
CA PHE A 106 6.56 -13.09 -16.82
C PHE A 106 6.12 -11.76 -16.17
N GLY A 107 4.88 -11.33 -16.34
CA GLY A 107 4.36 -10.03 -15.92
C GLY A 107 4.23 -9.06 -17.10
N LEU A 108 4.35 -7.77 -16.86
CA LEU A 108 4.20 -6.74 -17.91
C LEU A 108 5.56 -6.42 -18.54
N VAL A 109 5.87 -7.04 -19.66
CA VAL A 109 7.10 -6.83 -20.45
C VAL A 109 6.80 -5.94 -21.66
N THR A 110 5.76 -6.31 -22.43
CA THR A 110 5.34 -5.66 -23.66
C THR A 110 3.89 -5.19 -23.60
N GLY A 111 3.44 -4.49 -24.61
CA GLY A 111 2.04 -4.06 -24.69
C GLY A 111 1.05 -5.23 -24.72
N SER A 112 1.45 -6.35 -25.35
CA SER A 112 0.61 -7.56 -25.49
C SER A 112 0.32 -8.24 -24.13
N ASP A 113 1.19 -8.06 -23.12
CA ASP A 113 0.98 -8.56 -21.76
C ASP A 113 -0.05 -7.73 -20.99
N SER A 114 -0.42 -6.56 -21.53
CA SER A 114 -1.33 -5.64 -20.85
C SER A 114 -2.77 -6.11 -20.96
N THR A 115 -3.44 -6.19 -19.83
CA THR A 115 -4.87 -6.49 -19.81
C THR A 115 -5.69 -5.30 -20.32
N ARG A 116 -6.92 -5.57 -20.82
CA ARG A 116 -7.86 -4.48 -21.19
C ARG A 116 -8.13 -3.51 -20.05
N LEU A 117 -8.10 -3.98 -18.80
CA LEU A 117 -8.27 -3.13 -17.63
C LEU A 117 -7.08 -2.15 -17.46
N VAL A 118 -5.86 -2.61 -17.66
CA VAL A 118 -4.65 -1.75 -17.61
C VAL A 118 -4.73 -0.66 -18.67
N ALA A 119 -5.09 -1.00 -19.91
CA ALA A 119 -5.28 -0.02 -20.96
C ALA A 119 -6.42 0.97 -20.62
N LEU A 120 -7.57 0.48 -20.16
CA LEU A 120 -8.70 1.31 -19.73
C LEU A 120 -8.28 2.30 -18.64
N GLN A 121 -7.55 1.85 -17.64
CA GLN A 121 -7.07 2.69 -16.52
C GLN A 121 -6.10 3.78 -17.01
N ALA A 122 -5.20 3.48 -17.94
CA ALA A 122 -4.29 4.45 -18.53
C ALA A 122 -5.04 5.60 -19.24
N PHE A 123 -6.10 5.28 -19.99
CA PHE A 123 -6.94 6.29 -20.66
C PHE A 123 -7.92 6.99 -19.73
N SER A 124 -8.24 6.42 -18.57
CA SER A 124 -9.15 7.01 -17.58
C SER A 124 -8.47 8.03 -16.66
N CYS A 125 -7.14 8.17 -16.71
CA CYS A 125 -6.42 9.12 -15.89
C CYS A 125 -6.88 10.55 -16.19
N VAL A 126 -7.40 11.25 -15.16
CA VAL A 126 -7.88 12.63 -15.23
C VAL A 126 -6.79 13.69 -15.02
N GLU A 127 -5.54 13.26 -14.83
CA GLU A 127 -4.36 14.12 -14.63
C GLU A 127 -4.46 15.05 -13.40
N CYS A 128 -5.29 14.72 -12.41
CA CYS A 128 -5.57 15.58 -11.26
C CYS A 128 -4.38 15.78 -10.30
N GLY A 129 -3.33 14.94 -10.38
CA GLY A 129 -2.13 15.05 -9.56
C GLY A 129 -2.21 14.50 -8.13
N ARG A 130 -3.37 14.04 -7.64
CA ARG A 130 -3.51 13.54 -6.24
C ARG A 130 -2.56 12.38 -5.92
N CYS A 131 -2.36 11.46 -6.87
CA CYS A 131 -1.42 10.35 -6.69
C CYS A 131 0.03 10.85 -6.56
N GLN A 132 0.41 11.89 -7.28
CA GLN A 132 1.72 12.55 -7.20
C GLN A 132 1.90 13.27 -5.87
N GLU A 133 0.91 14.07 -5.44
CA GLU A 133 0.93 14.83 -4.19
C GLU A 133 1.12 13.94 -2.95
N HIS A 134 0.54 12.74 -2.96
CA HIS A 134 0.61 11.81 -1.84
C HIS A 134 1.74 10.75 -1.98
N CYS A 135 2.50 10.77 -3.08
CA CYS A 135 3.58 9.80 -3.29
C CYS A 135 4.83 10.14 -2.46
N PRO A 136 5.28 9.26 -1.54
CA PRO A 136 6.46 9.54 -0.72
C PRO A 136 7.74 9.61 -1.55
N ALA A 137 7.86 8.81 -2.61
CA ALA A 137 9.02 8.87 -3.49
C ALA A 137 9.10 10.23 -4.21
N TYR A 138 8.01 10.68 -4.83
CA TYR A 138 7.97 11.98 -5.49
C TYR A 138 8.28 13.14 -4.53
N ASN A 139 7.67 13.14 -3.35
CA ASN A 139 7.84 14.19 -2.34
C ASN A 139 9.25 14.22 -1.71
N THR A 140 10.05 13.21 -1.93
CA THR A 140 11.46 13.14 -1.45
C THR A 140 12.48 13.28 -2.59
N GLY A 141 12.06 13.78 -3.75
CA GLY A 141 12.94 14.10 -4.88
C GLY A 141 13.39 12.90 -5.70
N LYS A 142 12.67 11.78 -5.64
CA LYS A 142 12.88 10.63 -6.53
C LYS A 142 12.17 10.85 -7.86
N ILE A 143 12.59 10.13 -8.89
CA ILE A 143 12.01 10.28 -10.24
C ILE A 143 10.63 9.63 -10.37
N LEU A 144 10.28 8.72 -9.46
CA LEU A 144 8.95 8.09 -9.49
C LEU A 144 7.84 9.12 -9.28
N ASN A 145 7.01 9.26 -10.31
CA ASN A 145 5.76 10.00 -10.29
C ASN A 145 4.62 9.07 -10.74
N PRO A 146 3.70 8.66 -9.85
CA PRO A 146 2.62 7.74 -10.24
C PRO A 146 1.72 8.26 -11.35
N LYS A 147 1.55 9.60 -11.46
CA LYS A 147 0.81 10.21 -12.57
C LYS A 147 1.54 9.96 -13.89
N GLU A 148 2.86 10.18 -13.93
CA GLU A 148 3.64 9.99 -15.16
C GLU A 148 3.70 8.51 -15.58
N ILE A 149 3.64 7.56 -14.64
CA ILE A 149 3.50 6.13 -14.98
C ILE A 149 2.20 5.88 -15.77
N ALA A 150 1.07 6.42 -15.29
CA ALA A 150 -0.21 6.27 -16.01
C ALA A 150 -0.22 6.99 -17.37
N LEU A 151 0.40 8.18 -17.45
CA LEU A 151 0.50 8.95 -18.69
C LEU A 151 1.49 8.34 -19.69
N GLY A 152 2.62 7.82 -19.23
CA GLY A 152 3.58 7.11 -20.05
C GLY A 152 2.95 5.87 -20.69
N LEU A 153 2.23 5.09 -19.90
CA LEU A 153 1.49 3.94 -20.42
C LEU A 153 0.42 4.33 -21.44
N ARG A 154 -0.32 5.43 -21.20
CA ARG A 154 -1.27 5.97 -22.18
C ARG A 154 -0.57 6.41 -23.47
N SER A 155 0.59 7.04 -23.37
CA SER A 155 1.38 7.46 -24.52
C SER A 155 1.89 6.26 -25.32
N TYR A 156 2.37 5.23 -24.62
CA TYR A 156 2.76 3.96 -25.22
C TYR A 156 1.61 3.36 -26.05
N PHE A 157 0.42 3.21 -25.44
CA PHE A 157 -0.74 2.64 -26.16
C PHE A 157 -1.22 3.48 -27.34
N LYS A 158 -1.02 4.80 -27.30
CA LYS A 158 -1.32 5.67 -28.46
C LYS A 158 -0.33 5.47 -29.61
N ALA A 159 0.93 5.22 -29.30
CA ALA A 159 1.98 5.05 -30.30
C ALA A 159 1.97 3.63 -30.90
N HIS A 160 1.81 2.61 -30.08
CA HIS A 160 2.06 1.21 -30.48
C HIS A 160 0.81 0.34 -30.42
N GLY A 161 -0.23 0.72 -29.65
CA GLY A 161 -1.39 -0.11 -29.39
C GLY A 161 -1.19 -1.11 -28.24
N ALA A 162 -2.28 -1.67 -27.72
CA ALA A 162 -2.23 -2.60 -26.59
C ALA A 162 -1.77 -4.02 -26.97
N GLY A 163 -1.73 -4.37 -28.27
CA GLY A 163 -1.23 -5.67 -28.75
C GLY A 163 0.19 -5.63 -29.30
N SER A 164 0.96 -4.59 -28.98
CA SER A 164 2.33 -4.41 -29.45
C SER A 164 3.33 -5.28 -28.68
N GLU A 165 4.31 -5.80 -29.37
CA GLU A 165 5.47 -6.51 -28.79
C GLU A 165 6.62 -5.58 -28.39
N GLU A 166 6.46 -4.26 -28.56
CA GLU A 166 7.45 -3.29 -28.09
C GLU A 166 7.52 -3.26 -26.55
N PRO A 167 8.71 -3.09 -25.96
CA PRO A 167 8.89 -3.05 -24.51
C PRO A 167 8.12 -1.89 -23.86
N LEU A 168 7.51 -2.14 -22.71
CA LEU A 168 6.85 -1.11 -21.89
C LEU A 168 7.87 -0.22 -21.18
N LEU A 169 8.98 -0.82 -20.70
CA LEU A 169 10.07 -0.09 -20.05
C LEU A 169 11.05 0.46 -21.10
N GLY A 170 11.54 1.66 -20.85
CA GLY A 170 12.47 2.37 -21.74
C GLY A 170 11.99 3.79 -22.05
N GLU A 171 11.51 4.05 -23.25
CA GLU A 171 11.12 5.40 -23.69
C GLU A 171 9.96 6.01 -22.89
N TYR A 172 8.93 5.19 -22.58
CA TYR A 172 7.68 5.67 -21.95
C TYR A 172 7.65 5.48 -20.44
N LEU A 173 8.26 4.43 -19.93
CA LEU A 173 8.27 4.07 -18.52
C LEU A 173 9.70 3.79 -18.06
N SER A 174 10.15 4.50 -17.04
CA SER A 174 11.50 4.34 -16.49
C SER A 174 11.56 3.13 -15.54
N GLU A 175 12.52 2.22 -15.78
CA GLU A 175 12.85 1.12 -14.87
C GLU A 175 13.24 1.65 -13.48
N GLU A 176 14.13 2.64 -13.41
CA GLU A 176 14.51 3.25 -12.13
C GLU A 176 13.28 3.76 -11.36
N ALA A 177 12.33 4.40 -12.06
CA ALA A 177 11.13 4.93 -11.40
C ALA A 177 10.30 3.82 -10.74
N ILE A 178 10.06 2.70 -11.42
CA ILE A 178 9.21 1.64 -10.87
C ILE A 178 9.82 1.01 -9.61
N PHE A 179 11.15 0.88 -9.54
CA PHE A 179 11.84 0.32 -8.37
C PHE A 179 11.99 1.28 -7.19
N GLN A 180 11.72 2.58 -7.36
CA GLN A 180 11.64 3.55 -6.26
C GLN A 180 10.30 3.51 -5.49
N CYS A 181 9.36 2.67 -5.91
CA CYS A 181 8.04 2.57 -5.27
C CYS A 181 8.10 1.79 -3.95
N THR A 182 7.70 2.43 -2.85
CA THR A 182 7.55 1.82 -1.53
C THR A 182 6.33 0.91 -1.39
N THR A 183 5.55 0.71 -2.44
CA THR A 183 4.26 -0.02 -2.42
C THR A 183 3.32 0.39 -1.27
N CYS A 184 3.36 1.65 -0.86
CA CYS A 184 2.56 2.13 0.28
C CYS A 184 1.07 2.35 -0.03
N GLY A 185 0.68 2.32 -1.31
CA GLY A 185 -0.71 2.44 -1.75
C GLY A 185 -1.32 3.85 -1.68
N ALA A 186 -0.56 4.90 -1.32
CA ALA A 186 -1.11 6.24 -1.21
C ALA A 186 -1.67 6.76 -2.54
N CYS A 187 -1.00 6.51 -3.66
CA CYS A 187 -1.44 6.90 -5.00
C CYS A 187 -2.77 6.23 -5.40
N GLU A 188 -2.91 4.94 -5.10
CA GLU A 188 -4.10 4.15 -5.42
C GLU A 188 -5.28 4.57 -4.55
N TYR A 189 -5.05 4.74 -3.24
CA TYR A 189 -6.08 5.16 -2.29
C TYR A 189 -6.65 6.56 -2.60
N GLN A 190 -5.80 7.47 -3.06
CA GLN A 190 -6.19 8.85 -3.39
C GLN A 190 -6.72 9.03 -4.81
N CYS A 191 -6.72 7.95 -5.64
CA CYS A 191 -7.16 8.06 -7.03
C CYS A 191 -8.70 8.13 -7.14
N PRO A 192 -9.27 9.26 -7.62
CA PRO A 192 -10.72 9.42 -7.68
C PRO A 192 -11.38 8.56 -8.77
N VAL A 193 -10.59 8.05 -9.71
CA VAL A 193 -11.08 7.23 -10.83
C VAL A 193 -10.67 5.76 -10.71
N GLY A 194 -10.11 5.35 -9.56
CA GLY A 194 -9.83 3.96 -9.25
C GLY A 194 -8.71 3.32 -10.06
N ILE A 195 -7.67 4.08 -10.44
CA ILE A 195 -6.49 3.50 -11.09
C ILE A 195 -5.70 2.67 -10.08
N GLU A 196 -5.50 1.40 -10.41
CA GLU A 196 -4.77 0.43 -9.61
C GLU A 196 -3.26 0.54 -9.88
N HIS A 197 -2.62 1.55 -9.31
CA HIS A 197 -1.21 1.84 -9.57
C HIS A 197 -0.26 0.72 -9.13
N LEU A 198 -0.54 0.05 -8.02
CA LEU A 198 0.38 -0.94 -7.47
C LEU A 198 0.38 -2.26 -8.22
N PRO A 199 -0.77 -2.84 -8.65
CA PRO A 199 -0.77 -3.98 -9.56
C PRO A 199 0.00 -3.72 -10.86
N LEU A 200 -0.11 -2.51 -11.41
CA LEU A 200 0.64 -2.08 -12.58
C LEU A 200 2.15 -2.04 -12.30
N LEU A 201 2.58 -1.33 -11.24
CA LEU A 201 4.00 -1.21 -10.87
C LEU A 201 4.64 -2.57 -10.56
N VAL A 202 3.92 -3.44 -9.83
CA VAL A 202 4.41 -4.79 -9.55
C VAL A 202 4.44 -5.65 -10.82
N GLY A 203 3.46 -5.49 -11.71
CA GLY A 203 3.46 -6.17 -13.02
C GLY A 203 4.69 -5.82 -13.86
N LEU A 204 5.06 -4.54 -13.92
CA LEU A 204 6.28 -4.06 -14.60
C LEU A 204 7.55 -4.60 -13.92
N ARG A 205 7.62 -4.59 -12.57
CA ARG A 205 8.74 -5.18 -11.82
C ARG A 205 8.89 -6.67 -12.11
N ARG A 206 7.78 -7.41 -12.18
CA ARG A 206 7.76 -8.83 -12.57
C ARG A 206 8.37 -9.02 -13.94
N GLY A 207 7.93 -8.23 -14.92
CA GLY A 207 8.48 -8.25 -16.26
C GLY A 207 10.01 -8.08 -16.24
N ALA A 208 10.50 -7.04 -15.58
CA ALA A 208 11.95 -6.76 -15.51
C ALA A 208 12.75 -7.85 -14.76
N VAL A 209 12.23 -8.36 -13.62
CA VAL A 209 12.92 -9.37 -12.81
C VAL A 209 12.89 -10.75 -13.46
N ASN A 210 11.73 -11.20 -13.96
CA ASN A 210 11.58 -12.55 -14.50
C ASN A 210 12.24 -12.72 -15.88
N THR A 211 12.43 -11.62 -16.63
CA THR A 211 13.19 -11.63 -17.89
C THR A 211 14.70 -11.36 -17.72
N GLY A 212 15.15 -11.13 -16.47
CA GLY A 212 16.56 -10.85 -16.17
C GLY A 212 17.02 -9.46 -16.63
N GLN A 213 16.12 -8.55 -16.92
CA GLN A 213 16.45 -7.17 -17.32
C GLN A 213 16.86 -6.30 -16.13
N TRP A 214 16.31 -6.58 -14.94
CA TRP A 214 16.65 -5.83 -13.73
C TRP A 214 17.92 -6.37 -13.07
N GLU A 215 18.98 -5.59 -13.09
CA GLU A 215 20.26 -5.87 -12.46
C GLU A 215 20.48 -4.92 -11.28
N ASP A 216 20.26 -5.41 -10.06
CA ASP A 216 20.52 -4.69 -8.81
C ASP A 216 21.24 -5.61 -7.82
N ALA A 217 22.41 -5.17 -7.36
CA ALA A 217 23.27 -5.99 -6.50
C ALA A 217 22.58 -6.31 -5.15
N HIS A 218 21.89 -5.34 -4.55
CA HIS A 218 21.18 -5.52 -3.28
C HIS A 218 19.92 -6.37 -3.48
N GLY A 219 19.22 -6.18 -4.61
CA GLY A 219 18.05 -6.98 -4.97
C GLY A 219 18.40 -8.44 -5.22
N GLY A 220 19.47 -8.69 -5.97
CA GLY A 220 20.01 -10.03 -6.19
C GLY A 220 20.44 -10.70 -4.88
N GLU A 221 21.12 -9.97 -4.00
CA GLU A 221 21.50 -10.47 -2.68
C GLU A 221 20.26 -10.77 -1.80
N LEU A 222 19.26 -9.90 -1.81
CA LEU A 222 18.00 -10.12 -1.10
C LEU A 222 17.30 -11.41 -1.55
N PHE A 223 17.21 -11.66 -2.85
CA PHE A 223 16.60 -12.88 -3.37
C PHE A 223 17.39 -14.12 -2.96
N LEU A 224 18.72 -14.09 -3.03
CA LEU A 224 19.57 -15.18 -2.56
C LEU A 224 19.40 -15.44 -1.04
N ARG A 225 19.29 -14.41 -0.22
CA ARG A 225 19.02 -14.55 1.23
C ARG A 225 17.66 -15.17 1.51
N LEU A 226 16.61 -14.74 0.78
CA LEU A 226 15.27 -15.32 0.90
C LEU A 226 15.26 -16.80 0.49
N GLU A 227 15.91 -17.14 -0.60
CA GLU A 227 15.97 -18.51 -1.11
C GLU A 227 16.77 -19.43 -0.17
N ARG A 228 18.01 -19.06 0.17
CA ARG A 228 18.93 -19.90 0.95
C ARG A 228 18.59 -19.92 2.43
N ASN A 229 18.32 -18.76 3.03
CA ASN A 229 18.14 -18.62 4.47
C ASN A 229 16.66 -18.56 4.88
N GLY A 230 15.74 -18.40 3.93
CA GLY A 230 14.31 -18.22 4.21
C GLY A 230 13.97 -16.89 4.90
N ASN A 231 14.88 -15.91 4.90
CA ASN A 231 14.62 -14.59 5.45
C ASN A 231 15.48 -13.51 4.78
N PRO A 232 14.97 -12.26 4.70
CA PRO A 232 15.63 -11.17 3.96
C PRO A 232 16.91 -10.64 4.65
N LEU A 233 17.10 -10.95 5.93
CA LEU A 233 18.28 -10.54 6.71
C LEU A 233 19.48 -11.48 6.52
N GLY A 234 19.29 -12.62 5.83
CA GLY A 234 20.35 -13.61 5.62
C GLY A 234 20.78 -14.37 6.87
N MET A 235 19.98 -14.27 7.94
CA MET A 235 20.29 -14.92 9.22
C MET A 235 20.06 -16.42 9.18
N SER A 236 20.88 -17.17 9.92
CA SER A 236 20.68 -18.61 10.05
C SER A 236 19.39 -18.95 10.80
N ALA A 237 18.69 -20.01 10.38
CA ALA A 237 17.53 -20.53 11.09
C ALA A 237 17.85 -20.89 12.57
N LEU A 238 19.10 -21.25 12.87
CA LEU A 238 19.56 -21.51 14.24
C LEU A 238 19.41 -20.29 15.16
N GLU A 239 19.50 -19.06 14.65
CA GLU A 239 19.33 -17.87 15.47
C GLU A 239 17.86 -17.69 15.91
N ARG A 240 16.91 -18.09 15.07
CA ARG A 240 15.49 -18.17 15.44
C ARG A 240 15.26 -19.24 16.50
N ASP A 241 15.85 -20.44 16.34
CA ASP A 241 15.71 -21.54 17.30
C ASP A 241 16.31 -21.17 18.67
N LYS A 242 17.49 -20.51 18.67
CA LYS A 242 18.11 -19.99 19.89
C LYS A 242 17.22 -18.94 20.57
N PHE A 243 16.59 -18.05 19.79
CA PHE A 243 15.67 -17.05 20.32
C PHE A 243 14.45 -17.70 20.96
N ILE A 244 13.78 -18.64 20.28
CA ILE A 244 12.64 -19.39 20.80
C ILE A 244 13.00 -20.06 22.13
N LYS A 245 14.15 -20.74 22.18
CA LYS A 245 14.62 -21.43 23.39
C LYS A 245 14.96 -20.45 24.53
N ARG A 246 15.69 -19.36 24.24
CA ARG A 246 16.08 -18.35 25.25
C ARG A 246 14.89 -17.63 25.84
N ALA A 247 13.91 -17.29 25.00
CA ALA A 247 12.70 -16.59 25.40
C ALA A 247 11.58 -17.54 25.90
N GLU A 248 11.86 -18.83 25.96
CA GLU A 248 10.93 -19.89 26.44
C GLU A 248 9.56 -19.80 25.73
N LEU A 249 9.58 -19.57 24.39
CA LEU A 249 8.35 -19.48 23.62
C LEU A 249 7.79 -20.90 23.42
N PRO A 250 6.51 -21.14 23.79
CA PRO A 250 5.89 -22.45 23.62
C PRO A 250 5.73 -22.77 22.13
N LEU A 251 5.96 -24.03 21.76
CA LEU A 251 5.67 -24.50 20.42
C LEU A 251 4.17 -24.73 20.25
N TYR A 252 3.63 -24.35 19.09
CA TYR A 252 2.24 -24.57 18.74
C TYR A 252 2.02 -26.06 18.39
N ASP A 253 1.06 -26.70 19.07
CA ASP A 253 0.69 -28.10 18.87
C ASP A 253 -0.76 -28.32 18.43
N GLY A 254 -1.49 -27.23 18.13
CA GLY A 254 -2.89 -27.25 17.69
C GLY A 254 -3.91 -27.11 18.81
N THR A 255 -3.50 -27.07 20.09
CA THR A 255 -4.38 -26.89 21.23
C THR A 255 -4.52 -25.43 21.66
N GLN A 256 -3.53 -24.61 21.34
CA GLN A 256 -3.53 -23.18 21.67
C GLN A 256 -4.53 -22.39 20.83
N GLU A 257 -5.07 -21.33 21.40
CA GLU A 257 -6.00 -20.43 20.73
C GLU A 257 -5.34 -19.70 19.55
N TYR A 258 -4.09 -19.22 19.73
CA TYR A 258 -3.36 -18.49 18.71
C TYR A 258 -2.06 -19.17 18.32
N LEU A 259 -1.78 -19.14 17.01
CA LEU A 259 -0.42 -19.31 16.51
C LEU A 259 0.20 -17.91 16.36
N LEU A 260 1.23 -17.61 17.16
CA LEU A 260 2.00 -16.38 17.07
C LEU A 260 3.01 -16.48 15.94
N TRP A 261 2.73 -15.78 14.84
CA TRP A 261 3.61 -15.68 13.69
C TRP A 261 4.73 -14.69 13.98
N LEU A 262 5.96 -15.16 14.09
CA LEU A 262 7.12 -14.34 14.43
C LEU A 262 7.48 -13.37 13.29
N GLY A 263 7.46 -13.84 12.06
CA GLY A 263 8.00 -13.12 10.91
C GLY A 263 9.50 -12.91 10.97
N CYS A 264 10.10 -12.38 9.91
CA CYS A 264 11.53 -12.14 9.87
C CYS A 264 12.00 -11.11 10.92
N MET A 265 11.26 -10.02 11.11
CA MET A 265 11.63 -8.98 12.07
C MET A 265 11.44 -9.45 13.52
N GLY A 266 10.36 -10.15 13.85
CA GLY A 266 10.15 -10.68 15.20
C GLY A 266 11.11 -11.83 15.55
N ALA A 267 11.63 -12.55 14.54
CA ALA A 267 12.57 -13.64 14.77
C ALA A 267 14.03 -13.18 14.85
N TYR A 268 14.44 -12.16 14.10
CA TYR A 268 15.86 -11.86 13.90
C TYR A 268 16.25 -10.42 14.28
N ASP A 269 15.33 -9.43 14.16
CA ASP A 269 15.64 -8.05 14.53
C ASP A 269 15.49 -7.82 16.04
N PRO A 270 16.47 -7.19 16.72
CA PRO A 270 16.39 -6.96 18.16
C PRO A 270 15.15 -6.22 18.61
N ALA A 271 14.80 -5.10 17.96
CA ALA A 271 13.62 -4.30 18.31
C ALA A 271 12.31 -5.04 18.01
N GLY A 272 12.28 -5.81 16.91
CA GLY A 272 11.16 -6.69 16.59
C GLY A 272 10.97 -7.79 17.66
N ARG A 273 12.06 -8.37 18.19
CA ARG A 273 12.01 -9.31 19.31
C ARG A 273 11.44 -8.69 20.58
N GLU A 274 11.86 -7.46 20.92
CA GLU A 274 11.32 -6.72 22.08
C GLU A 274 9.80 -6.50 21.95
N SER A 275 9.35 -6.06 20.78
CA SER A 275 7.93 -5.87 20.47
C SER A 275 7.13 -7.18 20.61
N LEU A 276 7.69 -8.27 20.10
CA LEU A 276 7.08 -9.59 20.18
C LEU A 276 7.00 -10.08 21.64
N LEU A 277 8.09 -9.95 22.41
CA LEU A 277 8.11 -10.32 23.83
C LEU A 277 7.16 -9.46 24.66
N ALA A 278 6.99 -8.19 24.33
CA ALA A 278 5.98 -7.33 24.94
C ALA A 278 4.57 -7.86 24.70
N LEU A 279 4.24 -8.26 23.45
CA LEU A 279 2.96 -8.89 23.13
C LEU A 279 2.75 -10.18 23.92
N THR A 280 3.78 -11.06 24.00
CA THR A 280 3.66 -12.32 24.76
C THR A 280 3.43 -12.11 26.24
N ARG A 281 3.99 -11.04 26.85
CA ARG A 281 3.70 -10.67 28.25
C ARG A 281 2.24 -10.29 28.41
N VAL A 282 1.67 -9.50 27.49
CA VAL A 282 0.25 -9.14 27.51
C VAL A 282 -0.64 -10.37 27.35
N MET A 283 -0.33 -11.26 26.38
CA MET A 283 -1.10 -12.50 26.17
C MET A 283 -1.07 -13.40 27.41
N ARG A 284 0.08 -13.57 28.07
CA ARG A 284 0.18 -14.33 29.34
C ARG A 284 -0.66 -13.70 30.45
N TYR A 285 -0.59 -12.38 30.61
CA TYR A 285 -1.40 -11.66 31.62
C TYR A 285 -2.89 -11.86 31.39
N LEU A 286 -3.35 -11.88 30.16
CA LEU A 286 -4.74 -12.08 29.78
C LEU A 286 -5.17 -13.57 29.84
N GLY A 287 -4.25 -14.49 30.13
CA GLY A 287 -4.54 -15.93 30.16
C GLY A 287 -4.83 -16.54 28.79
N VAL A 288 -4.42 -15.86 27.69
CA VAL A 288 -4.60 -16.33 26.32
C VAL A 288 -3.52 -17.36 26.00
N SER A 289 -3.91 -18.52 25.48
CA SER A 289 -2.98 -19.56 25.06
C SER A 289 -2.46 -19.30 23.65
N TRP A 290 -1.14 -19.45 23.47
CA TRP A 290 -0.47 -19.25 22.18
C TRP A 290 0.76 -20.11 22.05
N GLY A 291 1.22 -20.30 20.81
CA GLY A 291 2.46 -20.99 20.51
C GLY A 291 3.05 -20.51 19.20
N VAL A 292 4.32 -20.84 18.94
CA VAL A 292 5.04 -20.47 17.72
C VAL A 292 5.33 -21.72 16.88
N LEU A 293 5.46 -21.57 15.56
CA LEU A 293 5.89 -22.66 14.70
C LEU A 293 7.31 -23.12 15.05
N LYS A 294 7.56 -24.41 14.95
CA LYS A 294 8.91 -24.96 15.05
C LYS A 294 9.80 -24.49 13.90
N LYS A 295 9.24 -24.44 12.69
CA LYS A 295 9.92 -23.95 11.50
C LYS A 295 9.05 -22.92 10.80
N GLU A 296 9.61 -21.77 10.51
CA GLU A 296 8.97 -20.67 9.85
C GLU A 296 9.98 -19.96 8.95
N LYS A 297 9.57 -19.56 7.75
CA LYS A 297 10.32 -18.69 6.84
C LYS A 297 9.60 -17.37 6.68
N CYS A 298 10.25 -16.38 6.04
CA CYS A 298 9.59 -15.13 5.64
C CYS A 298 8.34 -15.44 4.80
N THR A 299 7.32 -14.59 4.91
CA THR A 299 6.09 -14.72 4.10
C THR A 299 6.30 -14.51 2.61
N GLY A 300 7.44 -13.93 2.20
CA GLY A 300 7.76 -13.61 0.82
C GLY A 300 7.28 -12.22 0.36
N ASP A 301 6.78 -11.35 1.26
CA ASP A 301 6.28 -10.02 0.88
C ASP A 301 7.28 -9.23 0.02
N ALA A 302 8.56 -9.16 0.43
CA ALA A 302 9.57 -8.42 -0.33
C ALA A 302 9.79 -8.98 -1.75
N ALA A 303 9.87 -10.31 -1.89
CA ALA A 303 9.98 -10.96 -3.20
C ALA A 303 8.76 -10.65 -4.08
N ARG A 304 7.55 -10.79 -3.51
CA ARG A 304 6.29 -10.49 -4.20
C ARG A 304 6.22 -9.05 -4.70
N ARG A 305 6.62 -8.08 -3.86
CA ARG A 305 6.57 -6.64 -4.19
C ARG A 305 7.67 -6.21 -5.15
N LEU A 306 8.79 -6.93 -5.19
CA LEU A 306 9.88 -6.71 -6.15
C LEU A 306 9.70 -7.47 -7.47
N GLY A 307 8.73 -8.40 -7.55
CA GLY A 307 8.41 -9.11 -8.78
C GLY A 307 9.06 -10.49 -8.91
N ASN A 308 9.76 -11.00 -7.89
CA ASN A 308 10.27 -12.37 -7.90
C ASN A 308 9.20 -13.34 -7.35
N ASP A 309 8.30 -13.75 -8.24
CA ASP A 309 7.20 -14.64 -7.88
C ASP A 309 7.65 -16.08 -7.58
N LEU A 310 8.74 -16.55 -8.18
CA LEU A 310 9.28 -17.89 -7.89
C LEU A 310 9.69 -18.03 -6.42
N VAL A 311 10.50 -17.09 -5.94
CA VAL A 311 10.93 -17.07 -4.53
C VAL A 311 9.74 -16.87 -3.60
N PHE A 312 8.79 -16.02 -3.98
CA PHE A 312 7.56 -15.82 -3.22
C PHE A 312 6.76 -17.13 -3.08
N GLN A 313 6.53 -17.85 -4.17
CA GLN A 313 5.80 -19.12 -4.17
C GLN A 313 6.49 -20.18 -3.32
N GLN A 314 7.79 -20.37 -3.47
CA GLN A 314 8.57 -21.32 -2.66
C GLN A 314 8.46 -21.05 -1.15
N LEU A 315 8.50 -19.78 -0.75
CA LEU A 315 8.35 -19.39 0.66
C LEU A 315 6.91 -19.60 1.15
N ALA A 316 5.93 -19.27 0.33
CA ALA A 316 4.50 -19.44 0.64
C ALA A 316 4.18 -20.94 0.82
N GLU A 317 4.53 -21.78 -0.14
CA GLU A 317 4.29 -23.22 -0.11
C GLU A 317 4.92 -23.89 1.12
N PHE A 318 6.19 -23.54 1.43
CA PHE A 318 6.84 -24.04 2.62
C PHE A 318 6.04 -23.71 3.89
N ASN A 319 5.66 -22.44 4.06
CA ASN A 319 4.97 -21.99 5.26
C ASN A 319 3.53 -22.53 5.35
N ILE A 320 2.82 -22.59 4.23
CA ILE A 320 1.48 -23.18 4.14
C ILE A 320 1.53 -24.64 4.59
N GLY A 321 2.51 -25.41 4.12
CA GLY A 321 2.70 -26.79 4.55
C GLY A 321 2.97 -26.92 6.05
N GLN A 322 3.77 -26.01 6.65
CA GLN A 322 4.00 -26.01 8.10
C GLN A 322 2.72 -25.69 8.89
N LEU A 323 1.92 -24.71 8.45
CA LEU A 323 0.67 -24.32 9.11
C LEU A 323 -0.39 -25.43 9.02
N GLN A 324 -0.50 -26.08 7.87
CA GLN A 324 -1.43 -27.19 7.65
C GLN A 324 -1.05 -28.41 8.53
N ALA A 325 0.25 -28.71 8.62
CA ALA A 325 0.74 -29.84 9.44
C ALA A 325 0.36 -29.71 10.92
N VAL A 326 0.34 -28.47 11.46
CA VAL A 326 -0.08 -28.21 12.85
C VAL A 326 -1.56 -27.84 12.97
N ARG A 327 -2.30 -27.85 11.88
CA ARG A 327 -3.72 -27.47 11.82
C ARG A 327 -3.97 -26.09 12.44
N ALA A 328 -3.11 -25.12 12.08
CA ALA A 328 -3.25 -23.75 12.57
C ALA A 328 -4.60 -23.15 12.17
N ARG A 329 -5.34 -22.58 13.15
CA ARG A 329 -6.67 -22.00 12.92
C ARG A 329 -6.64 -20.48 12.90
N LYS A 330 -6.03 -19.88 13.93
CA LYS A 330 -6.01 -18.44 14.13
C LYS A 330 -4.58 -17.97 14.37
N LEU A 331 -4.15 -17.04 13.54
CA LEU A 331 -2.81 -16.48 13.60
C LEU A 331 -2.86 -15.05 14.14
N ILE A 332 -1.78 -14.65 14.80
CA ILE A 332 -1.56 -13.25 15.23
C ILE A 332 -0.12 -12.85 14.89
N SER A 333 0.08 -11.63 14.39
CA SER A 333 1.41 -11.10 14.08
C SER A 333 1.55 -9.64 14.46
N ILE A 334 2.79 -9.24 14.80
CA ILE A 334 3.17 -7.83 15.01
C ILE A 334 3.44 -7.09 13.69
N CYS A 335 3.48 -7.81 12.57
CA CYS A 335 3.87 -7.25 11.28
C CYS A 335 2.68 -7.19 10.31
N PRO A 336 2.21 -5.99 9.91
CA PRO A 336 1.09 -5.86 9.00
C PRO A 336 1.41 -6.35 7.57
N HIS A 337 2.69 -6.38 7.18
CA HIS A 337 3.12 -7.02 5.93
C HIS A 337 2.84 -8.53 5.96
N CYS A 338 3.18 -9.21 7.07
CA CYS A 338 2.87 -10.63 7.23
C CYS A 338 1.35 -10.87 7.23
N VAL A 339 0.59 -10.03 7.94
CA VAL A 339 -0.88 -10.15 7.98
C VAL A 339 -1.48 -10.03 6.58
N ARG A 340 -1.04 -9.04 5.80
CA ARG A 340 -1.50 -8.84 4.42
C ARG A 340 -1.12 -10.02 3.52
N THR A 341 0.14 -10.47 3.58
CA THR A 341 0.62 -11.54 2.72
C THR A 341 -0.07 -12.88 3.02
N ILE A 342 -0.18 -13.25 4.29
CA ILE A 342 -0.85 -14.49 4.72
C ILE A 342 -2.35 -14.42 4.45
N GLY A 343 -2.99 -13.29 4.77
CA GLY A 343 -4.44 -13.13 4.66
C GLY A 343 -4.96 -12.96 3.24
N GLU A 344 -4.13 -12.45 2.32
CA GLU A 344 -4.56 -12.16 0.95
C GLU A 344 -3.69 -12.79 -0.14
N ASP A 345 -2.36 -12.57 -0.10
CA ASP A 345 -1.53 -12.99 -1.23
C ASP A 345 -1.42 -14.54 -1.30
N TRP A 346 -1.40 -15.25 -0.16
CA TRP A 346 -1.38 -16.71 -0.12
C TRP A 346 -2.68 -17.39 -0.55
N LYS A 347 -3.79 -16.65 -0.66
CA LYS A 347 -5.03 -17.17 -1.27
C LYS A 347 -4.81 -17.63 -2.71
N GLN A 348 -3.88 -17.02 -3.42
CA GLN A 348 -3.49 -17.42 -4.77
C GLN A 348 -2.78 -18.77 -4.82
N ALA A 349 -2.14 -19.17 -3.71
CA ALA A 349 -1.57 -20.52 -3.52
C ALA A 349 -2.57 -21.52 -2.93
N GLY A 350 -3.87 -21.21 -2.96
CA GLY A 350 -4.94 -22.09 -2.49
C GLY A 350 -5.07 -22.17 -0.96
N ALA A 351 -4.42 -21.28 -0.20
CA ALA A 351 -4.46 -21.28 1.25
C ALA A 351 -5.25 -20.08 1.80
N SER A 352 -6.04 -20.32 2.83
CA SER A 352 -6.77 -19.28 3.56
C SER A 352 -6.61 -19.51 5.06
N PHE A 353 -6.02 -18.52 5.75
CA PHE A 353 -5.83 -18.55 7.19
C PHE A 353 -6.49 -17.32 7.81
N GLU A 354 -7.12 -17.52 8.97
CA GLU A 354 -7.55 -16.39 9.80
C GLU A 354 -6.31 -15.80 10.47
N ILE A 355 -5.99 -14.56 10.15
CA ILE A 355 -4.86 -13.84 10.74
C ILE A 355 -5.27 -12.43 11.12
N GLU A 356 -4.91 -12.01 12.35
CA GLU A 356 -5.13 -10.66 12.81
C GLU A 356 -3.82 -9.96 13.19
N HIS A 357 -3.82 -8.66 13.08
CA HIS A 357 -2.73 -7.82 13.56
C HIS A 357 -2.83 -7.63 15.08
N HIS A 358 -1.70 -7.61 15.77
CA HIS A 358 -1.67 -7.48 17.23
C HIS A 358 -2.39 -6.24 17.76
N SER A 359 -2.51 -5.15 16.97
CA SER A 359 -3.26 -3.96 17.36
C SER A 359 -4.74 -4.24 17.58
N VAL A 360 -5.33 -5.11 16.75
CA VAL A 360 -6.76 -5.50 16.87
C VAL A 360 -6.95 -6.32 18.12
N PHE A 361 -6.06 -7.28 18.40
CA PHE A 361 -6.06 -8.06 19.60
C PHE A 361 -5.93 -7.19 20.86
N LEU A 362 -4.95 -6.29 20.89
CA LEU A 362 -4.68 -5.42 22.03
C LEU A 362 -5.85 -4.47 22.30
N ALA A 363 -6.42 -3.85 21.26
CA ALA A 363 -7.58 -2.96 21.41
C ALA A 363 -8.81 -3.69 21.98
N ARG A 364 -9.06 -4.92 21.51
CA ARG A 364 -10.16 -5.76 22.02
C ARG A 364 -10.03 -6.06 23.53
N HIS A 365 -8.80 -6.13 24.03
CA HIS A 365 -8.52 -6.47 25.42
C HIS A 365 -8.09 -5.28 26.29
N ASP A 366 -8.07 -4.06 25.75
CA ASP A 366 -7.53 -2.88 26.42
C ASP A 366 -8.18 -2.61 27.80
N ALA A 367 -9.49 -2.80 27.89
CA ALA A 367 -10.25 -2.62 29.16
C ALA A 367 -9.84 -3.63 30.26
N LYS A 368 -9.18 -4.73 29.92
CA LYS A 368 -8.68 -5.73 30.88
C LYS A 368 -7.26 -5.41 31.37
N LEU A 369 -6.58 -4.46 30.74
CA LEU A 369 -5.24 -4.05 31.16
C LEU A 369 -5.34 -2.98 32.25
N PRO A 370 -4.37 -2.95 33.19
CA PRO A 370 -4.32 -1.91 34.22
C PRO A 370 -4.27 -0.50 33.64
N ALA A 371 -4.75 0.49 34.37
CA ALA A 371 -4.56 1.89 34.01
C ALA A 371 -3.07 2.24 34.01
N PRO A 372 -2.60 3.11 33.10
CA PRO A 372 -1.21 3.54 33.08
C PRO A 372 -0.88 4.40 34.31
N GLY A 373 0.34 4.25 34.86
CA GLY A 373 0.80 5.06 35.99
C GLY A 373 1.03 6.53 35.61
N THR A 374 1.58 6.76 34.40
CA THR A 374 1.79 8.10 33.81
C THR A 374 1.33 8.07 32.35
N ARG A 375 0.90 9.22 31.84
CA ARG A 375 0.49 9.38 30.45
C ARG A 375 1.47 10.34 29.77
N GLU A 376 2.48 9.78 29.13
CA GLU A 376 3.43 10.55 28.36
C GLU A 376 2.87 10.92 26.99
N ARG A 377 3.24 12.10 26.47
CA ARG A 377 2.86 12.55 25.14
C ARG A 377 3.51 11.65 24.10
N THR A 378 2.69 10.90 23.36
CA THR A 378 3.10 9.90 22.40
C THR A 378 2.46 10.18 21.05
N VAL A 379 3.26 10.41 20.00
CA VAL A 379 2.77 10.58 18.64
C VAL A 379 2.70 9.23 17.94
N TYR A 380 1.60 8.99 17.21
CA TYR A 380 1.40 7.73 16.49
C TYR A 380 1.76 7.86 15.02
N HIS A 381 2.54 6.91 14.51
CA HIS A 381 2.79 6.71 13.08
C HIS A 381 1.87 5.63 12.52
N ASP A 382 1.04 5.97 11.53
CA ASP A 382 0.20 5.02 10.80
C ASP A 382 1.01 4.19 9.80
N PRO A 383 1.22 2.88 10.02
CA PRO A 383 1.83 2.02 9.01
C PRO A 383 0.91 1.85 7.81
N CYS A 384 1.46 2.02 6.61
CA CYS A 384 0.65 1.97 5.39
C CYS A 384 -0.04 0.61 5.14
N TYR A 385 0.64 -0.49 5.48
CA TYR A 385 0.07 -1.84 5.37
C TYR A 385 -1.02 -2.12 6.42
N LEU A 386 -0.95 -1.50 7.59
CA LEU A 386 -2.02 -1.62 8.59
C LEU A 386 -3.22 -0.74 8.22
N GLY A 387 -2.97 0.52 7.88
CA GLY A 387 -4.03 1.47 7.53
C GLY A 387 -4.64 1.19 6.16
N ARG A 388 -3.92 1.54 5.07
CA ARG A 388 -4.49 1.48 3.72
C ARG A 388 -4.82 0.07 3.21
N TYR A 389 -4.00 -0.94 3.57
CA TYR A 389 -4.24 -2.31 3.11
C TYR A 389 -5.20 -3.12 3.98
N LEU A 390 -5.23 -2.89 5.30
CA LEU A 390 -6.06 -3.63 6.25
C LEU A 390 -7.17 -2.77 6.86
N GLU A 391 -7.27 -1.49 6.48
CA GLU A 391 -8.28 -0.52 6.95
C GLU A 391 -8.34 -0.38 8.49
N THR A 392 -7.23 -0.69 9.17
CA THR A 392 -7.09 -0.71 10.62
C THR A 392 -6.45 0.58 11.09
N TYR A 393 -7.26 1.53 11.57
CA TYR A 393 -6.83 2.87 11.99
C TYR A 393 -7.16 3.19 13.46
N ASP A 394 -8.29 2.72 13.94
CA ASP A 394 -8.80 3.08 15.27
C ASP A 394 -8.25 2.17 16.37
N GLU A 395 -8.04 0.91 16.09
CA GLU A 395 -7.53 -0.06 17.04
C GLU A 395 -6.12 0.30 17.57
N PRO A 396 -5.11 0.60 16.73
CA PRO A 396 -3.82 1.01 17.27
C PRO A 396 -3.91 2.33 18.06
N ARG A 397 -4.79 3.25 17.67
CA ARG A 397 -5.03 4.49 18.41
C ARG A 397 -5.64 4.24 19.78
N ALA A 398 -6.60 3.33 19.86
CA ALA A 398 -7.19 2.92 21.13
C ALA A 398 -6.12 2.37 22.09
N VAL A 399 -5.20 1.53 21.60
CA VAL A 399 -4.08 1.00 22.41
C VAL A 399 -3.17 2.12 22.90
N VAL A 400 -2.79 3.06 22.02
CA VAL A 400 -1.94 4.20 22.41
C VAL A 400 -2.69 5.08 23.43
N ALA A 401 -3.94 5.45 23.16
CA ALA A 401 -4.75 6.27 24.05
C ALA A 401 -5.03 5.59 25.41
N GLY A 402 -5.10 4.27 25.46
CA GLY A 402 -5.20 3.49 26.70
C GLY A 402 -3.94 3.56 27.56
N ALA A 403 -2.77 3.79 26.95
CA ALA A 403 -1.47 3.78 27.63
C ALA A 403 -0.82 5.18 27.79
N ALA A 404 -1.11 6.14 26.91
CA ALA A 404 -0.41 7.41 26.79
C ALA A 404 -1.36 8.56 26.40
N GLU A 405 -0.86 9.79 26.36
CA GLU A 405 -1.54 10.92 25.71
C GLU A 405 -1.25 10.89 24.22
N LEU A 406 -2.25 10.49 23.41
CA LEU A 406 -2.12 10.39 21.97
C LEU A 406 -2.00 11.76 21.30
N ILE A 407 -0.93 11.96 20.57
CA ILE A 407 -0.69 13.14 19.71
C ILE A 407 -0.82 12.72 18.25
N GLU A 408 -1.55 13.52 17.48
CA GLU A 408 -1.76 13.29 16.05
C GLU A 408 -0.93 14.25 15.20
N VAL A 409 -0.45 13.76 14.05
CA VAL A 409 0.19 14.56 13.02
C VAL A 409 -0.79 14.99 11.93
N ALA A 410 -0.41 15.94 11.09
CA ALA A 410 -1.24 16.41 9.99
C ALA A 410 -1.49 15.30 8.95
N ARG A 411 -0.42 14.60 8.52
CA ARG A 411 -0.53 13.47 7.58
C ARG A 411 -0.74 12.17 8.37
N ARG A 412 -1.99 11.83 8.65
CA ARG A 412 -2.40 10.64 9.41
C ARG A 412 -3.44 9.82 8.66
N ARG A 413 -3.76 8.65 9.18
CA ARG A 413 -4.74 7.70 8.65
C ARG A 413 -4.46 7.39 7.16
N GLU A 414 -5.45 7.49 6.28
CA GLU A 414 -5.34 7.26 4.85
C GLU A 414 -4.32 8.18 4.15
N ARG A 415 -4.08 9.38 4.71
CA ARG A 415 -3.10 10.35 4.20
C ARG A 415 -1.72 10.21 4.84
N SER A 416 -1.52 9.21 5.68
CA SER A 416 -0.24 8.98 6.35
C SER A 416 0.93 8.92 5.37
N PHE A 417 2.02 9.63 5.70
CA PHE A 417 3.27 9.54 4.96
C PHE A 417 4.01 8.24 5.31
N CYS A 418 4.55 7.56 4.30
CA CYS A 418 5.22 6.27 4.46
C CYS A 418 6.52 6.37 5.27
N CYS A 419 6.91 5.27 5.92
CA CYS A 419 8.22 5.13 6.57
C CYS A 419 9.36 4.79 5.59
N GLY A 420 9.04 4.38 4.35
CA GLY A 420 10.02 4.05 3.32
C GLY A 420 10.41 2.57 3.20
N ALA A 421 9.95 1.68 4.08
CA ALA A 421 10.40 0.28 4.10
C ALA A 421 9.82 -0.62 3.01
N GLY A 422 8.57 -0.35 2.60
CA GLY A 422 7.81 -1.24 1.70
C GLY A 422 8.43 -1.37 0.31
N GLY A 423 7.88 -2.29 -0.50
CA GLY A 423 8.37 -2.53 -1.85
C GLY A 423 9.79 -3.11 -1.94
N GLY A 424 10.30 -3.67 -0.85
CA GLY A 424 11.67 -4.17 -0.75
C GLY A 424 12.72 -3.11 -0.41
N LEU A 425 12.35 -1.81 -0.37
CA LEU A 425 13.31 -0.70 -0.22
C LEU A 425 14.07 -0.70 1.11
N ALA A 426 13.52 -1.32 2.18
CA ALA A 426 14.28 -1.53 3.42
C ALA A 426 15.59 -2.31 3.20
N PHE A 427 15.69 -3.08 2.11
CA PHE A 427 16.83 -3.94 1.79
C PHE A 427 17.64 -3.43 0.60
N LEU A 428 17.00 -2.71 -0.35
CA LEU A 428 17.67 -2.13 -1.52
C LEU A 428 18.42 -0.84 -1.17
N GLY A 429 17.97 -0.12 -0.14
CA GLY A 429 18.46 1.22 0.17
C GLY A 429 17.82 2.32 -0.69
N GLU A 430 18.19 3.54 -0.41
CA GLU A 430 17.72 4.75 -1.10
C GLU A 430 18.93 5.63 -1.43
N GLU A 431 19.37 5.57 -2.68
CA GLU A 431 20.58 6.30 -3.13
C GLU A 431 20.28 7.73 -3.61
N LYS A 432 19.07 7.97 -4.15
CA LYS A 432 18.67 9.25 -4.74
C LYS A 432 17.62 9.97 -3.91
N GLY A 433 17.73 11.28 -3.86
CA GLY A 433 16.81 12.14 -3.11
C GLY A 433 16.97 12.03 -1.59
N THR A 434 16.03 12.61 -0.85
CA THR A 434 15.96 12.47 0.61
C THR A 434 15.36 11.10 0.96
N ARG A 435 15.86 10.45 2.00
CA ARG A 435 15.24 9.22 2.50
C ARG A 435 13.80 9.48 2.95
N VAL A 436 12.89 8.62 2.54
CA VAL A 436 11.47 8.71 2.89
C VAL A 436 11.28 8.71 4.42
N SER A 437 12.05 7.89 5.12
CA SER A 437 12.03 7.82 6.60
C SER A 437 12.40 9.14 7.26
N ARG A 438 13.36 9.88 6.69
CA ARG A 438 13.79 11.17 7.21
C ARG A 438 12.69 12.24 7.08
N GLU A 439 12.03 12.29 5.93
CA GLU A 439 10.90 13.22 5.71
C GLU A 439 9.77 12.95 6.72
N ARG A 440 9.44 11.67 6.96
CA ARG A 440 8.45 11.32 7.98
C ARG A 440 8.92 11.64 9.40
N ALA A 441 10.19 11.42 9.70
CA ALA A 441 10.77 11.73 11.00
C ALA A 441 10.72 13.23 11.33
N VAL A 442 10.90 14.12 10.34
CA VAL A 442 10.75 15.56 10.52
C VAL A 442 9.36 15.91 11.03
N GLU A 443 8.32 15.36 10.43
CA GLU A 443 6.92 15.60 10.83
C GLU A 443 6.62 15.07 12.23
N LEU A 444 7.10 13.85 12.55
CA LEU A 444 6.90 13.25 13.88
C LEU A 444 7.65 14.04 14.96
N ALA A 445 8.89 14.41 14.70
CA ALA A 445 9.72 15.18 15.64
C ALA A 445 9.19 16.60 15.90
N ALA A 446 8.46 17.20 14.94
CA ALA A 446 7.83 18.52 15.09
C ALA A 446 6.69 18.53 16.11
N THR A 447 6.16 17.38 16.51
CA THR A 447 5.12 17.29 17.57
C THR A 447 5.67 17.48 18.98
N GLU A 448 7.01 17.46 19.15
CA GLU A 448 7.70 17.52 20.42
C GLU A 448 7.28 16.43 21.43
N ALA A 449 6.66 15.36 20.95
CA ALA A 449 6.39 14.18 21.76
C ALA A 449 7.70 13.45 22.09
N GLY A 450 7.87 13.03 23.33
CA GLY A 450 9.06 12.28 23.76
C GLY A 450 9.10 10.85 23.17
N THR A 451 7.93 10.34 22.77
CA THR A 451 7.77 8.98 22.27
C THR A 451 7.01 8.97 20.94
N VAL A 452 7.49 8.14 20.01
CA VAL A 452 6.83 7.79 18.76
C VAL A 452 6.34 6.35 18.87
N ALA A 453 5.05 6.12 18.75
CA ALA A 453 4.48 4.78 18.69
C ALA A 453 4.30 4.32 17.24
N ALA A 454 4.64 3.07 16.95
CA ALA A 454 4.38 2.42 15.67
C ALA A 454 3.80 1.02 15.90
N ALA A 455 3.11 0.49 14.90
CA ALA A 455 2.53 -0.85 14.92
C ALA A 455 3.02 -1.67 13.73
N CYS A 456 4.32 -1.62 13.47
CA CYS A 456 5.00 -2.34 12.40
C CYS A 456 6.51 -2.35 12.68
N PRO A 457 7.16 -3.52 12.72
CA PRO A 457 8.59 -3.60 13.02
C PRO A 457 9.47 -2.95 11.95
N PHE A 458 9.05 -2.96 10.68
CA PHE A 458 9.76 -2.23 9.62
C PHE A 458 9.68 -0.71 9.83
N CYS A 459 8.48 -0.19 10.17
CA CYS A 459 8.34 1.23 10.48
C CYS A 459 9.18 1.62 11.69
N HIS A 460 9.24 0.75 12.71
CA HIS A 460 10.08 0.96 13.90
C HIS A 460 11.55 1.18 13.51
N THR A 461 12.14 0.28 12.71
CA THR A 461 13.54 0.38 12.27
C THR A 461 13.77 1.63 11.41
N MET A 462 12.94 1.87 10.40
CA MET A 462 13.11 3.01 9.50
C MET A 462 12.98 4.36 10.19
N LEU A 463 12.01 4.47 11.12
CA LEU A 463 11.79 5.71 11.85
C LEU A 463 12.83 5.94 12.93
N ARG A 464 13.35 4.89 13.58
CA ARG A 464 14.48 5.02 14.51
C ARG A 464 15.67 5.69 13.82
N ASP A 465 16.04 5.19 12.65
CA ASP A 465 17.15 5.73 11.89
C ASP A 465 16.84 7.16 11.37
N GLY A 466 15.60 7.41 10.93
CA GLY A 466 15.13 8.73 10.50
C GLY A 466 15.15 9.76 11.63
N LEU A 467 14.64 9.42 12.81
CA LEU A 467 14.61 10.29 14.00
C LEU A 467 16.01 10.60 14.50
N ALA A 468 16.91 9.61 14.54
CA ALA A 468 18.31 9.81 14.90
C ALA A 468 19.01 10.77 13.92
N ALA A 469 18.68 10.71 12.62
CA ALA A 469 19.24 11.62 11.62
C ALA A 469 18.69 13.06 11.72
N VAL A 470 17.45 13.24 12.21
CA VAL A 470 16.80 14.56 12.34
C VAL A 470 17.13 15.23 13.67
N ARG A 471 17.19 14.46 14.76
CA ARG A 471 17.51 14.94 16.12
C ARG A 471 18.60 14.08 16.78
N PRO A 472 19.86 14.23 16.40
CA PRO A 472 20.94 13.33 16.86
C PRO A 472 21.14 13.27 18.38
N LEU A 473 20.91 14.39 19.08
CA LEU A 473 21.15 14.50 20.54
C LEU A 473 19.90 14.14 21.37
N ASN A 474 18.70 14.38 20.85
CA ASN A 474 17.43 14.24 21.58
C ASN A 474 16.35 13.61 20.69
N ALA A 475 16.68 12.49 20.04
CA ALA A 475 15.70 11.76 19.25
C ALA A 475 14.57 11.22 20.14
N PRO A 476 13.30 11.42 19.76
CA PRO A 476 12.20 10.74 20.45
C PRO A 476 12.43 9.22 20.47
N GLN A 477 12.06 8.58 21.56
CA GLN A 477 12.09 7.12 21.63
C GLN A 477 11.03 6.55 20.69
N ILE A 478 11.39 5.51 19.92
CA ILE A 478 10.39 4.78 19.16
C ILE A 478 10.04 3.48 19.86
N VAL A 479 8.75 3.19 19.96
CA VAL A 479 8.22 1.99 20.63
C VAL A 479 7.13 1.35 19.80
N ASP A 480 6.98 0.04 19.92
CA ASP A 480 5.81 -0.66 19.41
C ASP A 480 4.62 -0.50 20.38
N ILE A 481 3.40 -0.48 19.85
CA ILE A 481 2.18 -0.38 20.68
C ILE A 481 2.05 -1.52 21.69
N ALA A 482 2.61 -2.71 21.40
CA ALA A 482 2.66 -3.81 22.36
C ALA A 482 3.55 -3.48 23.58
N GLN A 483 4.62 -2.70 23.38
CA GLN A 483 5.48 -2.25 24.48
C GLN A 483 4.73 -1.25 25.37
N LEU A 484 3.93 -0.34 24.81
CA LEU A 484 3.05 0.55 25.56
C LEU A 484 2.00 -0.22 26.39
N ALA A 485 1.35 -1.20 25.78
CA ALA A 485 0.40 -2.06 26.47
C ALA A 485 1.05 -2.87 27.60
N ALA A 486 2.23 -3.46 27.36
CA ALA A 486 2.99 -4.23 28.33
C ALA A 486 3.56 -3.37 29.48
N ALA A 487 3.84 -2.11 29.27
CA ALA A 487 4.30 -1.18 30.31
C ALA A 487 3.23 -0.92 31.40
N ARG A 488 1.95 -1.17 31.10
CA ARG A 488 0.82 -1.08 32.04
C ARG A 488 0.75 -2.25 33.01
N LEU A 489 1.41 -3.38 32.68
CA LEU A 489 1.33 -4.59 33.50
C LEU A 489 2.10 -4.43 34.82
N PRO A 490 1.65 -5.11 35.89
CA PRO A 490 2.39 -5.17 37.15
C PRO A 490 3.82 -5.69 36.89
N ARG A 491 4.80 -5.08 37.56
CA ARG A 491 6.16 -5.59 37.52
C ARG A 491 6.21 -6.96 38.17
N THR A 492 6.70 -7.95 37.47
CA THR A 492 6.90 -9.29 38.02
C THR A 492 8.02 -9.20 39.08
N PRO A 493 7.79 -9.57 40.36
CA PRO A 493 8.85 -9.60 41.34
C PRO A 493 9.94 -10.60 40.88
N GLY A 494 11.15 -10.13 40.64
CA GLY A 494 12.29 -10.99 40.29
C GLY A 494 12.83 -10.91 38.86
N ALA A 495 12.23 -10.12 37.96
CA ALA A 495 12.85 -9.82 36.65
C ALA A 495 14.05 -8.87 36.88
N ARG A 496 15.28 -9.39 36.81
CA ARG A 496 16.50 -8.56 36.78
C ARG A 496 16.43 -7.64 35.57
N ASN A 497 16.70 -6.35 35.78
CA ASN A 497 16.99 -5.43 34.68
C ASN A 497 18.24 -5.94 33.97
N ASP A 498 18.06 -6.57 32.82
CA ASP A 498 19.16 -6.96 31.92
C ASP A 498 19.40 -5.84 30.88
N ASP A 499 19.17 -4.58 31.29
CA ASP A 499 19.37 -3.36 30.48
C ASP A 499 20.82 -2.84 30.52
N SER A 500 21.79 -3.71 30.92
CA SER A 500 23.21 -3.34 30.88
C SER A 500 24.08 -4.53 30.45
N LYS A 501 24.10 -4.81 29.13
CA LYS A 501 25.33 -5.27 28.44
C LYS A 501 25.11 -5.27 26.93
#